data_de0d02824bdf3e45846a11cf3e2bcedf
#
_entry.id   de0d02824bdf3e45846a11cf3e2bcedf
#
_cell.length_a   1.000
_cell.length_b   1.000
_cell.length_c   1.000
_cell.angle_alpha   90.00
_cell.angle_beta   90.00
_cell.angle_gamma   90.00
#
_symmetry.space_group_name_H-M   'P 1'
#
loop_
_entity.id
_entity.type
_entity.pdbx_description
1 polymer ?
#
loop_
_entity_poly.entity_id
_entity_poly.type
_entity_poly.pdbx_seq_one_letter_code
_entity_poly.pdbx_strand_id
1 'polypeptide(L)'
;MVAAYANDNWSQPNLQPAREDINLLLEDVTVDTFVQNLQENITTDSLDFDIQVLNGDSSKLGKKDFTHNVNIIFYDGDNSEHKMREFFINMIDFTEDVFTLVVDDANIEENVAITKRFIDAMGLKILYERELLNDQEDVDMWWNGLYVVVLSKSTL
;
A
#
# COMPACT_ATOMS: atom_id res chain seq x y z
N MET A 1 -11.51 8.01 -16.33
CA MET A 1 -10.76 8.67 -15.25
C MET A 1 -10.16 7.60 -14.37
N VAL A 2 -8.86 7.68 -14.09
CA VAL A 2 -8.17 6.82 -13.12
C VAL A 2 -7.71 7.74 -12.00
N ALA A 3 -8.16 7.51 -10.77
CA ALA A 3 -7.67 8.25 -9.61
C ALA A 3 -6.68 7.38 -8.84
N ALA A 4 -5.52 7.91 -8.53
CA ALA A 4 -4.51 7.29 -7.69
C ALA A 4 -4.28 8.14 -6.44
N TYR A 5 -4.11 7.46 -5.32
CA TYR A 5 -3.82 8.09 -4.03
C TYR A 5 -2.50 7.54 -3.52
N ALA A 6 -1.58 8.43 -3.18
CA ALA A 6 -0.33 8.07 -2.53
C ALA A 6 -0.34 8.63 -1.11
N ASN A 7 0.02 7.81 -0.15
CA ASN A 7 0.15 8.23 1.24
C ASN A 7 1.45 7.73 1.82
N ASP A 8 2.15 8.60 2.51
CA ASP A 8 3.33 8.26 3.28
C ASP A 8 3.51 9.27 4.43
N ASN A 9 4.24 8.87 5.45
CA ASN A 9 4.66 9.75 6.53
C ASN A 9 6.07 10.30 6.28
N TRP A 10 6.16 11.23 5.35
CA TRP A 10 7.41 11.88 4.91
C TRP A 10 8.20 12.59 6.03
N SER A 11 7.64 12.68 7.23
CA SER A 11 8.26 13.37 8.37
C SER A 11 9.13 12.48 9.25
N GLN A 12 9.26 11.18 8.96
CA GLN A 12 10.03 10.25 9.80
C GLN A 12 11.50 10.18 9.36
N PRO A 13 12.45 10.70 10.19
CA PRO A 13 13.88 10.61 9.90
C PRO A 13 14.49 9.23 10.17
N ASN A 14 13.69 8.21 10.42
CA ASN A 14 14.15 6.91 10.96
C ASN A 14 14.12 5.76 9.96
N LEU A 15 14.06 6.04 8.66
CA LEU A 15 14.43 5.02 7.69
C LEU A 15 15.92 4.72 7.87
N GLN A 16 16.25 3.77 8.73
CA GLN A 16 17.59 3.20 8.74
C GLN A 16 17.73 2.38 7.46
N PRO A 17 18.55 2.81 6.51
CA PRO A 17 18.73 2.06 5.29
C PRO A 17 19.39 0.73 5.63
N ALA A 18 18.81 -0.33 5.13
CA ALA A 18 19.41 -1.68 5.22
C ALA A 18 20.74 -1.78 4.42
N ARG A 19 21.05 -0.76 3.62
CA ARG A 19 22.23 -0.71 2.75
C ARG A 19 22.82 0.70 2.71
N GLU A 20 24.17 0.80 2.79
CA GLU A 20 24.89 2.09 2.71
C GLU A 20 24.73 2.82 1.37
N ASP A 21 24.47 2.10 0.29
CA ASP A 21 24.27 2.64 -1.06
C ASP A 21 22.91 3.32 -1.27
N ILE A 22 21.92 3.02 -0.42
CA ILE A 22 20.61 3.68 -0.42
C ILE A 22 20.64 5.01 0.35
N ASN A 23 21.58 5.19 1.27
CA ASN A 23 21.72 6.44 2.04
C ASN A 23 21.84 7.69 1.18
N LEU A 24 22.47 7.60 0.02
CA LEU A 24 22.65 8.73 -0.90
C LEU A 24 21.35 9.14 -1.62
N LEU A 25 20.33 8.29 -1.62
CA LEU A 25 19.06 8.53 -2.30
C LEU A 25 17.96 9.02 -1.35
N LEU A 26 18.13 8.86 -0.04
CA LEU A 26 17.09 9.15 0.96
C LEU A 26 17.23 10.56 1.58
N GLU A 27 18.37 11.24 1.43
CA GLU A 27 18.59 12.56 2.03
C GLU A 27 17.63 13.64 1.52
N ASP A 28 17.00 13.44 0.35
CA ASP A 28 16.14 14.43 -0.31
C ASP A 28 14.72 13.90 -0.65
N VAL A 29 14.29 12.77 -0.09
CA VAL A 29 12.94 12.26 -0.36
C VAL A 29 11.92 13.04 0.46
N THR A 30 11.34 14.04 -0.16
CA THR A 30 10.26 14.86 0.39
C THR A 30 8.99 14.69 -0.44
N VAL A 31 7.85 15.11 0.11
CA VAL A 31 6.59 15.18 -0.66
C VAL A 31 6.79 15.99 -1.94
N ASP A 32 7.53 17.08 -1.89
CA ASP A 32 7.77 17.95 -3.05
C ASP A 32 8.58 17.22 -4.12
N THR A 33 9.64 16.49 -3.73
CA THR A 33 10.44 15.67 -4.66
C THR A 33 9.59 14.57 -5.29
N PHE A 34 8.74 13.90 -4.50
CA PHE A 34 7.83 12.87 -5.01
C PHE A 34 6.84 13.46 -6.03
N VAL A 35 6.20 14.58 -5.72
CA VAL A 35 5.24 15.25 -6.61
C VAL A 35 5.94 15.72 -7.89
N GLN A 36 7.15 16.26 -7.78
CA GLN A 36 7.93 16.66 -8.95
C GLN A 36 8.25 15.47 -9.85
N ASN A 37 8.73 14.38 -9.29
CA ASN A 37 9.02 13.15 -10.04
C ASN A 37 7.76 12.59 -10.74
N LEU A 38 6.61 12.65 -10.08
CA LEU A 38 5.34 12.26 -10.70
C LEU A 38 5.02 13.15 -11.90
N GLN A 39 5.12 14.47 -11.75
CA GLN A 39 4.82 15.44 -12.81
C GLN A 39 5.75 15.30 -14.02
N GLU A 40 7.04 14.99 -13.78
CA GLU A 40 8.04 14.84 -14.83
C GLU A 40 7.90 13.50 -15.59
N ASN A 41 7.41 12.44 -14.94
CA ASN A 41 7.39 11.10 -15.51
C ASN A 41 6.01 10.61 -15.95
N ILE A 42 4.94 11.26 -15.50
CA ILE A 42 3.59 10.93 -15.97
C ILE A 42 3.30 11.77 -17.22
N THR A 43 3.49 11.16 -18.39
CA THR A 43 3.03 11.73 -19.64
C THR A 43 1.54 11.49 -19.79
N THR A 44 0.76 12.56 -19.62
CA THR A 44 -0.71 12.53 -19.61
C THR A 44 -1.35 12.48 -21.01
N ASP A 45 -0.58 12.25 -22.06
CA ASP A 45 -1.05 12.39 -23.45
C ASP A 45 -2.16 11.41 -23.87
N SER A 46 -2.54 10.44 -23.01
CA SER A 46 -3.55 9.45 -23.40
C SER A 46 -4.49 8.95 -22.30
N LEU A 47 -4.29 9.34 -21.04
CA LEU A 47 -5.14 8.90 -19.92
C LEU A 47 -5.56 10.10 -19.07
N ASP A 48 -6.86 10.18 -18.81
CA ASP A 48 -7.42 11.08 -17.81
C ASP A 48 -7.05 10.53 -16.43
N PHE A 49 -5.92 11.01 -15.91
CA PHE A 49 -5.27 10.52 -14.69
C PHE A 49 -5.22 11.62 -13.63
N ASP A 50 -5.79 11.36 -12.47
CA ASP A 50 -5.78 12.26 -11.33
C ASP A 50 -5.00 11.62 -10.18
N ILE A 51 -4.01 12.33 -9.62
CA ILE A 51 -3.22 11.87 -8.48
C ILE A 51 -3.47 12.80 -7.31
N GLN A 52 -3.89 12.24 -6.21
CA GLN A 52 -3.98 12.93 -4.94
C GLN A 52 -2.93 12.38 -3.97
N VAL A 53 -2.05 13.25 -3.49
CA VAL A 53 -1.06 12.92 -2.45
C VAL A 53 -1.65 13.28 -1.08
N LEU A 54 -1.75 12.28 -0.21
CA LEU A 54 -2.25 12.42 1.16
C LEU A 54 -1.06 12.28 2.12
N ASN A 55 -0.61 13.40 2.70
CA ASN A 55 0.50 13.38 3.64
C ASN A 55 0.01 13.07 5.06
N GLY A 56 0.54 12.02 5.67
CA GLY A 56 0.22 11.67 7.05
C GLY A 56 0.25 10.18 7.35
N ASP A 57 -0.20 9.83 8.54
CA ASP A 57 -0.30 8.46 9.02
C ASP A 57 -1.43 7.72 8.29
N SER A 58 -1.08 6.69 7.50
CA SER A 58 -2.04 5.89 6.71
C SER A 58 -3.13 5.25 7.57
N SER A 59 -2.84 4.91 8.82
CA SER A 59 -3.82 4.36 9.75
C SER A 59 -4.94 5.34 10.13
N LYS A 60 -4.79 6.62 9.81
CA LYS A 60 -5.79 7.68 10.06
C LYS A 60 -6.64 8.02 8.85
N LEU A 61 -6.32 7.43 7.69
CA LEU A 61 -7.13 7.63 6.49
C LEU A 61 -8.52 7.06 6.67
N GLY A 62 -9.50 7.72 6.09
CA GLY A 62 -10.89 7.29 6.10
C GLY A 62 -11.64 7.80 4.88
N LYS A 63 -12.91 7.42 4.73
CA LYS A 63 -13.74 7.76 3.56
C LYS A 63 -13.70 9.23 3.15
N LYS A 64 -13.59 10.14 4.12
CA LYS A 64 -13.55 11.60 3.89
C LYS A 64 -12.34 12.07 3.08
N ASP A 65 -11.26 11.27 3.06
CA ASP A 65 -9.99 11.63 2.42
C ASP A 65 -9.97 11.22 0.94
N PHE A 66 -10.99 10.50 0.49
CA PHE A 66 -11.08 9.96 -0.87
C PHE A 66 -12.32 10.50 -1.59
N THR A 67 -12.15 10.97 -2.83
CA THR A 67 -13.25 11.43 -3.68
C THR A 67 -14.03 10.28 -4.30
N HIS A 68 -13.39 9.13 -4.48
CA HIS A 68 -13.95 7.90 -5.05
C HIS A 68 -13.64 6.71 -4.16
N ASN A 69 -14.39 5.63 -4.32
CA ASN A 69 -14.00 4.37 -3.72
C ASN A 69 -12.76 3.81 -4.42
N VAL A 70 -11.93 3.11 -3.66
CA VAL A 70 -10.67 2.53 -4.12
C VAL A 70 -10.88 1.05 -4.44
N ASN A 71 -10.40 0.60 -5.59
CA ASN A 71 -10.50 -0.79 -6.02
C ASN A 71 -9.17 -1.56 -5.96
N ILE A 72 -8.04 -0.86 -5.78
CA ILE A 72 -6.73 -1.47 -5.54
C ILE A 72 -6.05 -0.70 -4.42
N ILE A 73 -5.53 -1.40 -3.45
CA ILE A 73 -4.68 -0.88 -2.38
C ILE A 73 -3.35 -1.61 -2.44
N PHE A 74 -2.26 -0.86 -2.47
CA PHE A 74 -0.91 -1.35 -2.22
C PHE A 74 -0.51 -0.84 -0.83
N TYR A 75 -0.37 -1.76 0.13
CA TYR A 75 0.05 -1.44 1.48
C TYR A 75 1.53 -1.72 1.65
N ASP A 76 2.29 -0.67 1.80
CA ASP A 76 3.72 -0.66 2.12
C ASP A 76 3.92 0.35 3.26
N GLY A 77 3.41 0.01 4.43
CA GLY A 77 3.36 0.87 5.60
C GLY A 77 4.01 0.26 6.82
N ASP A 78 3.65 0.75 8.01
CA ASP A 78 4.15 0.23 9.28
C ASP A 78 3.65 -1.21 9.51
N ASN A 79 4.57 -2.16 9.56
CA ASN A 79 4.31 -3.60 9.72
C ASN A 79 3.94 -4.01 11.16
N SER A 80 3.81 -3.07 12.10
CA SER A 80 3.28 -3.42 13.42
C SER A 80 1.82 -3.85 13.34
N GLU A 81 1.45 -4.91 14.07
CA GLU A 81 0.08 -5.45 14.06
C GLU A 81 -0.98 -4.37 14.33
N HIS A 82 -0.69 -3.47 15.26
CA HIS A 82 -1.61 -2.39 15.63
C HIS A 82 -1.90 -1.46 14.44
N LYS A 83 -0.86 -1.02 13.72
CA LYS A 83 -0.99 -0.11 12.59
C LYS A 83 -1.63 -0.75 11.37
N MET A 84 -1.23 -1.98 11.04
CA MET A 84 -1.87 -2.75 9.98
C MET A 84 -3.37 -2.91 10.26
N ARG A 85 -3.74 -3.27 11.49
CA ARG A 85 -5.15 -3.44 11.87
C ARG A 85 -5.94 -2.14 11.80
N GLU A 86 -5.39 -1.02 12.31
CA GLU A 86 -6.05 0.28 12.19
C GLU A 86 -6.32 0.64 10.73
N PHE A 87 -5.29 0.52 9.88
CA PHE A 87 -5.43 0.80 8.45
C PHE A 87 -6.47 -0.12 7.80
N PHE A 88 -6.40 -1.43 8.01
CA PHE A 88 -7.31 -2.39 7.39
C PHE A 88 -8.76 -2.21 7.81
N ILE A 89 -9.03 -1.85 9.06
CA ILE A 89 -10.38 -1.54 9.52
C ILE A 89 -10.91 -0.29 8.79
N ASN A 90 -10.10 0.75 8.68
CA ASN A 90 -10.52 2.00 8.07
C ASN A 90 -10.70 1.87 6.55
N MET A 91 -9.87 1.04 5.87
CA MET A 91 -9.93 0.92 4.41
C MET A 91 -11.27 0.37 3.90
N ILE A 92 -11.98 -0.42 4.71
CA ILE A 92 -13.27 -0.99 4.30
C ILE A 92 -14.26 0.11 3.91
N ASP A 93 -14.25 1.23 4.59
CA ASP A 93 -15.19 2.33 4.36
C ASP A 93 -14.96 3.07 3.03
N PHE A 94 -13.76 2.97 2.46
CA PHE A 94 -13.43 3.65 1.21
C PHE A 94 -13.07 2.72 0.04
N THR A 95 -13.18 1.40 0.22
CA THR A 95 -13.00 0.44 -0.88
C THR A 95 -14.31 0.15 -1.62
N GLU A 96 -14.19 -0.31 -2.86
CA GLU A 96 -15.31 -0.89 -3.63
C GLU A 96 -15.77 -2.21 -3.00
N ASP A 97 -16.93 -2.73 -3.44
CA ASP A 97 -17.46 -4.02 -2.99
C ASP A 97 -16.54 -5.19 -3.34
N VAL A 98 -15.84 -5.07 -4.45
CA VAL A 98 -14.74 -5.97 -4.84
C VAL A 98 -13.48 -5.14 -5.02
N PHE A 99 -12.44 -5.50 -4.31
CA PHE A 99 -11.18 -4.77 -4.35
C PHE A 99 -9.98 -5.72 -4.22
N THR A 100 -8.82 -5.24 -4.66
CA THR A 100 -7.54 -5.93 -4.51
C THR A 100 -6.74 -5.28 -3.39
N LEU A 101 -6.23 -6.09 -2.48
CA LEU A 101 -5.25 -5.69 -1.49
C LEU A 101 -3.92 -6.37 -1.83
N VAL A 102 -2.88 -5.56 -2.00
CA VAL A 102 -1.50 -6.00 -2.12
C VAL A 102 -0.78 -5.56 -0.88
N VAL A 103 -0.15 -6.48 -0.17
CA VAL A 103 0.63 -6.22 1.04
C VAL A 103 2.09 -6.52 0.74
N ASP A 104 2.95 -5.54 0.96
CA ASP A 104 4.39 -5.70 0.83
C ASP A 104 4.98 -6.46 2.02
N ASP A 105 6.26 -6.81 1.93
CA ASP A 105 6.97 -7.55 2.97
C ASP A 105 6.33 -8.93 3.31
N ALA A 106 5.77 -9.63 2.33
CA ALA A 106 5.11 -10.92 2.54
C ALA A 106 6.07 -12.05 2.95
N ASN A 107 7.38 -11.88 2.77
CA ASN A 107 8.39 -12.80 3.32
C ASN A 107 8.39 -12.77 4.87
N ILE A 108 7.80 -11.74 5.48
CA ILE A 108 7.52 -11.68 6.91
C ILE A 108 6.17 -12.38 7.13
N GLU A 109 6.21 -13.66 7.53
CA GLU A 109 5.02 -14.49 7.72
C GLU A 109 3.93 -13.83 8.58
N GLU A 110 4.33 -13.00 9.55
CA GLU A 110 3.40 -12.29 10.43
C GLU A 110 2.55 -11.27 9.68
N ASN A 111 3.07 -10.58 8.65
CA ASN A 111 2.30 -9.63 7.84
C ASN A 111 1.16 -10.32 7.11
N VAL A 112 1.43 -11.48 6.52
CA VAL A 112 0.42 -12.32 5.86
C VAL A 112 -0.59 -12.83 6.89
N ALA A 113 -0.12 -13.28 8.06
CA ALA A 113 -0.99 -13.78 9.12
C ALA A 113 -1.91 -12.69 9.68
N ILE A 114 -1.42 -11.46 9.90
CA ILE A 114 -2.24 -10.31 10.33
C ILE A 114 -3.31 -10.03 9.28
N THR A 115 -2.94 -10.01 8.00
CA THR A 115 -3.87 -9.75 6.90
C THR A 115 -4.97 -10.81 6.83
N LYS A 116 -4.62 -12.09 6.95
CA LYS A 116 -5.61 -13.19 6.95
C LYS A 116 -6.54 -13.13 8.16
N ARG A 117 -6.01 -12.82 9.35
CA ARG A 117 -6.86 -12.61 10.55
C ARG A 117 -7.84 -11.44 10.37
N PHE A 118 -7.41 -10.36 9.73
CA PHE A 118 -8.29 -9.25 9.42
C PHE A 118 -9.39 -9.65 8.43
N ILE A 119 -9.07 -10.35 7.34
CA ILE A 119 -10.04 -10.82 6.33
C ILE A 119 -11.13 -11.66 7.01
N ASP A 120 -10.74 -12.60 7.87
CA ASP A 120 -11.67 -13.44 8.61
C ASP A 120 -12.53 -12.63 9.58
N ALA A 121 -11.92 -11.71 10.34
CA ALA A 121 -12.62 -10.89 11.33
C ALA A 121 -13.67 -9.96 10.69
N MET A 122 -13.42 -9.49 9.48
CA MET A 122 -14.33 -8.63 8.72
C MET A 122 -15.35 -9.41 7.88
N GLY A 123 -15.28 -10.74 7.87
CA GLY A 123 -16.17 -11.59 7.08
C GLY A 123 -16.02 -11.39 5.58
N LEU A 124 -14.84 -10.97 5.11
CA LEU A 124 -14.58 -10.76 3.69
C LEU A 124 -14.41 -12.11 2.98
N LYS A 125 -14.95 -12.18 1.77
CA LYS A 125 -14.78 -13.36 0.93
C LYS A 125 -13.53 -13.22 0.07
N ILE A 126 -12.62 -14.18 0.15
CA ILE A 126 -11.49 -14.29 -0.74
C ILE A 126 -11.97 -14.82 -2.09
N LEU A 127 -11.78 -14.05 -3.17
CA LEU A 127 -12.04 -14.46 -4.55
C LEU A 127 -10.79 -15.02 -5.22
N TYR A 128 -9.62 -14.51 -4.83
CA TYR A 128 -8.32 -14.94 -5.30
C TYR A 128 -7.26 -14.57 -4.26
N GLU A 129 -6.26 -15.41 -4.06
CA GLU A 129 -5.07 -15.07 -3.26
C GLU A 129 -3.80 -15.65 -3.86
N ARG A 130 -2.68 -14.97 -3.64
CA ARG A 130 -1.36 -15.44 -4.03
C ARG A 130 -0.28 -14.81 -3.15
N GLU A 131 0.64 -15.63 -2.69
CA GLU A 131 1.89 -15.22 -2.08
C GLU A 131 2.98 -15.28 -3.15
N LEU A 132 3.64 -14.14 -3.40
CA LEU A 132 4.77 -13.99 -4.31
C LEU A 132 6.01 -13.80 -3.45
N LEU A 133 6.47 -14.90 -2.86
CA LEU A 133 7.66 -14.89 -2.03
C LEU A 133 8.90 -14.90 -2.92
N ASN A 134 9.97 -14.24 -2.49
CA ASN A 134 11.24 -14.29 -3.16
C ASN A 134 12.27 -15.01 -2.29
N ASP A 135 13.26 -15.59 -2.93
CA ASP A 135 14.48 -16.00 -2.26
C ASP A 135 15.34 -14.75 -2.05
N GLN A 136 15.65 -14.41 -0.79
CA GLN A 136 16.42 -13.21 -0.44
C GLN A 136 17.81 -13.15 -1.10
N GLU A 137 18.26 -14.26 -1.72
CA GLU A 137 19.51 -14.32 -2.48
C GLU A 137 19.33 -13.80 -3.92
N ASP A 138 18.08 -13.68 -4.42
CA ASP A 138 17.81 -13.21 -5.79
C ASP A 138 17.54 -11.70 -5.78
N VAL A 139 18.59 -10.94 -6.08
CA VAL A 139 18.55 -9.46 -6.10
C VAL A 139 17.75 -8.87 -7.26
N ASP A 140 17.36 -9.68 -8.24
CA ASP A 140 16.60 -9.25 -9.43
C ASP A 140 15.07 -9.40 -9.23
N MET A 141 14.65 -9.96 -8.10
CA MET A 141 13.24 -10.10 -7.74
C MET A 141 12.78 -8.97 -6.81
N TRP A 142 11.45 -8.84 -6.62
CA TRP A 142 10.90 -7.89 -5.63
C TRP A 142 11.39 -8.23 -4.22
N TRP A 143 11.88 -7.22 -3.57
CA TRP A 143 12.42 -7.37 -2.24
C TRP A 143 11.29 -7.68 -1.25
N ASN A 144 11.49 -8.67 -0.39
CA ASN A 144 10.59 -9.09 0.69
C ASN A 144 9.23 -9.70 0.29
N GLY A 145 8.97 -9.91 -0.99
CA GLY A 145 7.75 -10.59 -1.45
C GLY A 145 6.47 -9.78 -1.33
N LEU A 146 5.43 -10.24 -2.01
CA LEU A 146 4.10 -9.62 -2.02
C LEU A 146 3.03 -10.65 -1.67
N TYR A 147 2.05 -10.24 -0.87
CA TYR A 147 0.79 -10.95 -0.71
C TYR A 147 -0.32 -10.23 -1.46
N VAL A 148 -0.89 -10.88 -2.47
CA VAL A 148 -1.95 -10.34 -3.32
C VAL A 148 -3.25 -11.06 -3.03
N VAL A 149 -4.30 -10.33 -2.68
CA VAL A 149 -5.61 -10.90 -2.42
C VAL A 149 -6.71 -10.05 -3.05
N VAL A 150 -7.67 -10.70 -3.72
CA VAL A 150 -8.90 -10.08 -4.23
C VAL A 150 -10.03 -10.43 -3.28
N LEU A 151 -10.68 -9.42 -2.75
CA LEU A 151 -11.66 -9.52 -1.68
C LEU A 151 -13.03 -9.02 -2.13
N SER A 152 -14.08 -9.60 -1.58
CA SER A 152 -15.45 -9.13 -1.72
C SER A 152 -16.08 -8.89 -0.36
N LYS A 153 -16.76 -7.75 -0.21
CA LYS A 153 -17.58 -7.40 0.96
C LYS A 153 -18.92 -8.15 0.97
N SER A 154 -19.36 -8.65 -0.17
CA SER A 154 -20.65 -9.33 -0.27
C SER A 154 -20.54 -10.74 0.27
N THR A 155 -21.28 -11.02 1.34
CA THR A 155 -21.71 -12.40 1.64
C THR A 155 -22.74 -12.79 0.58
N LEU A 156 -22.41 -13.80 -0.23
CA LEU A 156 -23.38 -14.42 -1.15
C LEU A 156 -24.51 -15.06 -0.37
#